data_604ebf88f578f6c342af42659a06188b
#
_entry.id   604ebf88f578f6c342af42659a06188b
#
_cell.length_a   1.000
_cell.length_b   1.000
_cell.length_c   1.000
_cell.angle_alpha   90.00
_cell.angle_beta   90.00
_cell.angle_gamma   90.00
#
_symmetry.space_group_name_H-M   'P 1'
#
loop_
_entity.id
_entity.type
_entity.pdbx_description
1 polymer ?
#
loop_
_entity_poly.entity_id
_entity_poly.type
_entity_poly.pdbx_seq_one_letter_code
_entity_poly.pdbx_strand_id
1 'polypeptide(L)'
;MATENVREFFETLETRAADSSKAAGLNATYLFDIDGAGKWIVRVKNGLPSVSEGEGEADTTISASEDTFLRIVNGEQNATTAFMTGKLRVKGDMGNAMKLQKLF
;
A
#
# COMPACT_ATOMS: atom_id res chain seq x y z
N MET A 1 -7.40 -7.54 -13.25
CA MET A 1 -8.59 -6.68 -13.26
C MET A 1 -8.32 -5.41 -12.46
N ALA A 2 -8.89 -4.31 -12.90
CA ALA A 2 -8.75 -3.04 -12.20
C ALA A 2 -9.54 -3.06 -10.89
N THR A 3 -8.97 -2.44 -9.86
CA THR A 3 -9.66 -2.25 -8.59
C THR A 3 -10.57 -1.04 -8.70
N GLU A 4 -11.84 -1.20 -8.35
CA GLU A 4 -12.83 -0.13 -8.46
C GLU A 4 -12.85 0.79 -7.24
N ASN A 5 -12.45 0.28 -6.07
CA ASN A 5 -12.40 1.07 -4.86
C ASN A 5 -11.31 0.58 -3.92
N VAL A 6 -10.93 1.45 -2.98
CA VAL A 6 -9.82 1.18 -2.07
C VAL A 6 -10.11 -0.01 -1.16
N ARG A 7 -11.33 -0.12 -0.65
CA ARG A 7 -11.70 -1.25 0.23
C ARG A 7 -11.52 -2.58 -0.50
N GLU A 8 -11.98 -2.66 -1.75
CA GLU A 8 -11.83 -3.87 -2.56
C GLU A 8 -10.36 -4.24 -2.74
N PHE A 9 -9.52 -3.25 -2.99
CA PHE A 9 -8.09 -3.49 -3.12
C PHE A 9 -7.51 -4.17 -1.87
N PHE A 10 -7.82 -3.63 -0.68
CA PHE A 10 -7.29 -4.20 0.55
C PHE A 10 -7.92 -5.56 0.89
N GLU A 11 -9.18 -5.77 0.57
CA GLU A 11 -9.84 -7.07 0.79
C GLU A 11 -9.21 -8.18 -0.05
N THR A 12 -8.70 -7.84 -1.24
CA THR A 12 -8.10 -8.82 -2.13
C THR A 12 -6.58 -8.88 -2.06
N LEU A 13 -5.95 -7.94 -1.35
CA LEU A 13 -4.49 -7.84 -1.31
C LEU A 13 -3.83 -9.11 -0.78
N GLU A 14 -4.37 -9.70 0.28
CA GLU A 14 -3.82 -10.92 0.86
C GLU A 14 -3.80 -12.05 -0.16
N THR A 15 -4.86 -12.20 -0.93
CA THR A 15 -4.96 -13.24 -1.96
C THR A 15 -3.99 -12.99 -3.10
N ARG A 16 -3.91 -11.73 -3.57
CA ARG A 16 -3.03 -11.38 -4.67
C ARG A 16 -1.57 -11.59 -4.33
N ALA A 17 -1.17 -11.17 -3.14
CA ALA A 17 0.23 -11.24 -2.72
C ALA A 17 0.65 -12.65 -2.35
N ALA A 18 -0.28 -13.52 -1.96
CA ALA A 18 0.04 -14.89 -1.60
C ALA A 18 0.66 -15.66 -2.77
N ASP A 19 0.32 -15.29 -4.01
CA ASP A 19 0.85 -15.92 -5.21
C ASP A 19 2.11 -15.25 -5.75
N SER A 20 2.59 -14.20 -5.06
CA SER A 20 3.74 -13.43 -5.53
C SER A 20 4.98 -13.73 -4.69
N SER A 21 6.09 -14.02 -5.36
CA SER A 21 7.39 -14.16 -4.69
C SER A 21 8.18 -12.85 -4.71
N LYS A 22 7.63 -11.79 -5.30
CA LYS A 22 8.35 -10.52 -5.48
C LYS A 22 8.75 -9.85 -4.17
N ALA A 23 7.96 -10.06 -3.12
CA ALA A 23 8.23 -9.46 -1.82
C ALA A 23 8.79 -10.47 -0.81
N ALA A 24 9.26 -11.62 -1.28
CA ALA A 24 9.82 -12.64 -0.40
C ALA A 24 10.92 -12.06 0.50
N GLY A 25 10.84 -12.33 1.80
CA GLY A 25 11.79 -11.80 2.78
C GLY A 25 11.45 -10.40 3.30
N LEU A 26 10.43 -9.73 2.75
CA LEU A 26 10.01 -8.43 3.26
C LEU A 26 9.27 -8.60 4.59
N ASN A 27 9.72 -7.84 5.59
CA ASN A 27 9.07 -7.79 6.90
C ASN A 27 8.91 -6.32 7.29
N ALA A 28 7.69 -5.81 7.21
CA ALA A 28 7.42 -4.42 7.52
C ALA A 28 5.93 -4.22 7.79
N THR A 29 5.60 -3.16 8.52
CA THR A 29 4.21 -2.79 8.78
C THR A 29 3.95 -1.43 8.17
N TYR A 30 2.89 -1.33 7.39
CA TYR A 30 2.50 -0.11 6.70
C TYR A 30 1.12 0.34 7.17
N LEU A 31 0.99 1.65 7.39
CA LEU A 31 -0.32 2.27 7.59
C LEU A 31 -0.68 3.04 6.33
N PHE A 32 -1.82 2.71 5.75
CA PHE A 32 -2.36 3.44 4.59
C PHE A 32 -3.45 4.38 5.08
N ASP A 33 -3.22 5.67 4.95
CA ASP A 33 -4.19 6.71 5.30
C ASP A 33 -4.70 7.29 3.99
N ILE A 34 -5.87 6.81 3.56
CA ILE A 34 -6.43 7.17 2.26
C ILE A 34 -7.60 8.12 2.43
N ASP A 35 -7.41 9.37 2.04
CA ASP A 35 -8.45 10.40 2.13
C ASP A 35 -9.68 9.99 1.32
N GLY A 36 -10.83 10.02 1.97
CA GLY A 36 -12.09 9.65 1.35
C GLY A 36 -12.46 8.19 1.48
N ALA A 37 -11.53 7.33 1.89
CA ALA A 37 -11.78 5.89 1.99
C ALA A 37 -11.59 5.35 3.41
N GLY A 38 -10.53 5.74 4.11
CA GLY A 38 -10.26 5.26 5.46
C GLY A 38 -8.80 4.91 5.66
N LYS A 39 -8.54 4.13 6.70
CA LYS A 39 -7.18 3.71 7.07
C LYS A 39 -7.11 2.20 7.15
N TRP A 40 -5.98 1.66 6.71
CA TRP A 40 -5.71 0.22 6.76
C TRP A 40 -4.28 -0.02 7.19
N ILE A 41 -4.08 -1.09 7.98
CA ILE A 41 -2.75 -1.53 8.36
C ILE A 41 -2.44 -2.79 7.57
N VAL A 42 -1.30 -2.79 6.91
CA VAL A 42 -0.80 -3.96 6.18
C VAL A 42 0.48 -4.41 6.85
N ARG A 43 0.44 -5.58 7.49
CA ARG A 43 1.62 -6.20 8.08
C ARG A 43 2.16 -7.23 7.12
N VAL A 44 3.39 -7.05 6.70
CA VAL A 44 4.03 -7.98 5.78
C VAL A 44 5.04 -8.81 6.56
N LYS A 45 4.90 -10.12 6.51
CA LYS A 45 5.81 -11.05 7.15
C LYS A 45 6.23 -12.10 6.12
N ASN A 46 7.54 -12.16 5.84
CA ASN A 46 8.09 -13.04 4.80
C ASN A 46 7.41 -12.83 3.44
N GLY A 47 7.07 -11.57 3.14
CA GLY A 47 6.43 -11.21 1.89
C GLY A 47 4.92 -11.46 1.85
N LEU A 48 4.33 -11.98 2.92
CA LEU A 48 2.90 -12.25 2.98
C LEU A 48 2.19 -11.16 3.78
N PRO A 49 1.27 -10.42 3.16
CA PRO A 49 0.56 -9.34 3.85
C PRO A 49 -0.63 -9.84 4.65
N SER A 50 -0.86 -9.19 5.78
CA SER A 50 -2.08 -9.34 6.58
C SER A 50 -2.70 -7.96 6.68
N VAL A 51 -3.95 -7.82 6.29
CA VAL A 51 -4.64 -6.54 6.23
C VAL A 51 -5.65 -6.40 7.36
N SER A 52 -5.61 -5.25 8.04
CA SER A 52 -6.59 -4.90 9.07
C SER A 52 -7.06 -3.47 8.81
N GLU A 53 -8.36 -3.22 8.96
CA GLU A 53 -8.90 -1.87 8.85
C GLU A 53 -8.69 -1.13 10.17
N GLY A 54 -8.27 0.14 10.09
CA GLY A 54 -8.10 0.99 11.25
C GLY A 54 -6.70 1.56 11.39
N GLU A 55 -6.45 2.23 12.52
CA GLU A 55 -5.16 2.82 12.84
C GLU A 55 -4.34 1.93 13.76
N GLY A 56 -3.04 2.13 13.76
CA GLY A 56 -2.13 1.43 14.65
C GLY A 56 -0.69 1.85 14.38
N GLU A 57 0.24 1.25 15.10
CA GLU A 57 1.65 1.52 14.90
C GLU A 57 2.13 0.90 13.59
N ALA A 58 2.97 1.62 12.87
CA ALA A 58 3.53 1.15 11.62
C ALA A 58 4.93 1.72 11.42
N ASP A 59 5.74 0.98 10.68
CA ASP A 59 7.10 1.43 10.34
C ASP A 59 7.05 2.56 9.31
N THR A 60 6.04 2.53 8.46
CA THR A 60 5.87 3.49 7.38
C THR A 60 4.40 3.84 7.23
N THR A 61 4.09 5.12 7.10
CA THR A 61 2.74 5.60 6.82
C THR A 61 2.69 6.16 5.41
N ILE A 62 1.72 5.71 4.64
CA ILE A 62 1.51 6.15 3.26
C ILE A 62 0.17 6.84 3.17
N SER A 63 0.17 8.10 2.75
CA SER A 63 -1.04 8.92 2.66
C SER A 63 -1.27 9.36 1.22
N ALA A 64 -2.49 9.26 0.76
CA ALA A 64 -2.88 9.70 -0.57
C ALA A 64 -4.40 9.90 -0.61
N SER A 65 -4.89 10.59 -1.64
CA SER A 65 -6.32 10.63 -1.88
C SER A 65 -6.78 9.31 -2.48
N GLU A 66 -8.07 9.01 -2.34
CA GLU A 66 -8.65 7.79 -2.92
C GLU A 66 -8.37 7.71 -4.42
N ASP A 67 -8.58 8.80 -5.15
CA ASP A 67 -8.35 8.84 -6.59
C ASP A 67 -6.89 8.52 -6.95
N THR A 68 -5.93 9.17 -6.28
CA THR A 68 -4.52 8.95 -6.54
C THR A 68 -4.12 7.50 -6.21
N PHE A 69 -4.59 7.00 -5.07
CA PHE A 69 -4.27 5.63 -4.67
C PHE A 69 -4.77 4.61 -5.68
N LEU A 70 -6.01 4.76 -6.14
CA LEU A 70 -6.60 3.85 -7.12
C LEU A 70 -5.86 3.90 -8.45
N ARG A 71 -5.44 5.07 -8.90
CA ARG A 71 -4.65 5.21 -10.12
C ARG A 71 -3.31 4.48 -10.02
N ILE A 72 -2.68 4.57 -8.84
CA ILE A 72 -1.40 3.91 -8.63
C ILE A 72 -1.56 2.39 -8.67
N VAL A 73 -2.53 1.84 -7.93
CA VAL A 73 -2.70 0.39 -7.85
C VAL A 73 -3.23 -0.21 -9.14
N ASN A 74 -3.89 0.58 -9.98
CA ASN A 74 -4.37 0.15 -11.28
C ASN A 74 -3.36 0.38 -12.41
N GLY A 75 -2.18 0.91 -12.09
CA GLY A 75 -1.14 1.13 -13.07
C GLY A 75 -1.30 2.39 -13.92
N GLU A 76 -2.25 3.27 -13.57
CA GLU A 76 -2.50 4.51 -14.32
C GLU A 76 -1.65 5.67 -13.87
N GLN A 77 -1.03 5.57 -12.68
CA GLN A 77 -0.18 6.60 -12.11
C GLN A 77 1.07 5.94 -11.53
N ASN A 78 2.24 6.50 -11.84
CA ASN A 78 3.48 6.02 -11.26
C ASN A 78 3.61 6.51 -9.82
N ALA A 79 3.91 5.61 -8.88
CA ALA A 79 4.02 5.95 -7.47
C ALA A 79 5.15 6.94 -7.19
N THR A 80 6.28 6.80 -7.86
CA THR A 80 7.41 7.71 -7.70
C THR A 80 7.04 9.13 -8.15
N THR A 81 6.36 9.24 -9.30
CA THR A 81 5.89 10.53 -9.80
C THR A 81 4.88 11.15 -8.85
N ALA A 82 3.95 10.35 -8.32
CA ALA A 82 2.97 10.83 -7.36
C ALA A 82 3.64 11.35 -6.09
N PHE A 83 4.68 10.68 -5.62
CA PHE A 83 5.45 11.11 -4.47
C PHE A 83 6.17 12.44 -4.74
N MET A 84 6.81 12.57 -5.89
CA MET A 84 7.54 13.79 -6.25
C MET A 84 6.63 14.99 -6.44
N THR A 85 5.38 14.78 -6.86
CA THR A 85 4.42 15.87 -7.05
C THR A 85 3.57 16.15 -5.82
N GLY A 86 3.84 15.47 -4.70
CA GLY A 86 3.12 15.69 -3.43
C GLY A 86 1.76 15.04 -3.36
N LYS A 87 1.38 14.22 -4.33
CA LYS A 87 0.11 13.49 -4.32
C LYS A 87 0.16 12.25 -3.45
N LEU A 88 1.34 11.68 -3.28
CA LEU A 88 1.59 10.57 -2.39
C LEU A 88 2.55 11.03 -1.30
N ARG A 89 2.21 10.82 -0.04
CA ARG A 89 3.05 11.21 1.09
C ARG A 89 3.52 9.97 1.83
N VAL A 90 4.77 9.99 2.25
CA VAL A 90 5.37 8.89 2.99
C VAL A 90 6.01 9.43 4.26
N LYS A 91 5.70 8.81 5.39
CA LYS A 91 6.33 9.12 6.68
C LYS A 91 6.92 7.84 7.25
N GLY A 92 8.03 7.97 7.97
CA GLY A 92 8.70 6.84 8.59
C GLY A 92 9.79 6.28 7.70
N ASP A 93 9.90 4.97 7.64
CA ASP A 93 10.98 4.31 6.91
C ASP A 93 10.77 4.37 5.40
N MET A 94 11.59 5.18 4.73
CA MET A 94 11.51 5.34 3.28
C MET A 94 11.97 4.08 2.54
N GLY A 95 12.89 3.33 3.12
CA GLY A 95 13.33 2.07 2.53
C GLY A 95 12.20 1.07 2.43
N ASN A 96 11.37 1.00 3.48
CA ASN A 96 10.19 0.13 3.45
C ASN A 96 9.18 0.59 2.42
N ALA A 97 9.01 1.90 2.25
CA ALA A 97 8.10 2.43 1.25
C ALA A 97 8.52 2.02 -0.16
N MET A 98 9.82 2.03 -0.45
CA MET A 98 10.32 1.59 -1.74
C MET A 98 10.12 0.09 -1.96
N LYS A 99 10.26 -0.70 -0.89
CA LYS A 99 10.04 -2.15 -0.97
C LYS A 99 8.59 -2.49 -1.21
N LEU A 100 7.68 -1.63 -0.79
CA LEU A 100 6.24 -1.83 -0.97
C LEU A 100 5.86 -1.94 -2.45
N GLN A 101 6.60 -1.29 -3.34
CA GLN A 101 6.33 -1.37 -4.77
C GLN A 101 6.37 -2.81 -5.30
N LYS A 102 7.07 -3.69 -4.61
CA LYS A 102 7.16 -5.09 -5.00
C LYS A 102 5.86 -5.86 -4.75
N LEU A 103 4.99 -5.31 -3.92
CA LEU A 103 3.68 -5.93 -3.62
C LEU A 103 2.59 -5.52 -4.61
N PHE A 104 2.83 -4.46 -5.36
CA PHE A 104 1.83 -3.90 -6.26
C PHE A 104 2.12 -4.18 -7.72
#